data_ce03f0e0f9473b9c1ba393de9681dd00
#
_entry.id   ce03f0e0f9473b9c1ba393de9681dd00
#
_cell.length_a   1.000
_cell.length_b   1.000
_cell.length_c   1.000
_cell.angle_alpha   90.00
_cell.angle_beta   90.00
_cell.angle_gamma   90.00
#
_symmetry.space_group_name_H-M   'P 1'
#
loop_
_entity.id
_entity.type
_entity.pdbx_description
1 polymer ?
#
loop_
_entity_poly.entity_id
_entity_poly.type
_entity_poly.pdbx_seq_one_letter_code
_entity_poly.pdbx_strand_id
1 'polypeptide(L)'
;MSDQEINLTPTRPYLARAIYEWICDNQLTPYLLVDATQPNTNVPAQFVKDGQIVLNTAPHAVHQLHMDNQAISFSARFGGVAQNIYVPFAALIGIYARENGQGLFFDASEYANINPTTEQPEPETPKKKSSLRIVD
;
A
#
# COMPACT_ATOMS: atom_id res chain seq x y z
N MET A 1 24.03 7.81 -14.02
CA MET A 1 23.82 7.16 -13.95
C MET A 1 23.50 6.91 -14.42
N SER A 2 23.64 6.58 -14.50
CA SER A 2 23.36 5.94 -14.79
C SER A 2 22.79 5.58 -15.11
N ASP A 3 22.87 5.54 -15.18
CA ASP A 3 22.42 4.84 -15.45
C ASP A 3 21.98 3.98 -15.33
N GLN A 4 22.33 3.74 -14.91
CA GLN A 4 21.76 2.92 -14.83
C GLN A 4 20.74 2.81 -14.33
N GLU A 5 20.34 2.46 -14.96
CA GLU A 5 19.35 2.46 -14.49
C GLU A 5 19.01 1.31 -13.79
N ILE A 6 18.79 1.29 -12.56
CA ILE A 6 18.43 0.14 -11.80
C ILE A 6 16.97 0.22 -11.53
N ASN A 7 16.25 -0.78 -11.96
CA ASN A 7 14.82 -0.84 -11.71
C ASN A 7 14.59 -1.64 -10.45
N LEU A 8 14.64 -0.99 -9.32
CA LEU A 8 14.43 -1.66 -8.05
C LEU A 8 12.94 -1.78 -7.76
N THR A 9 12.57 -2.86 -7.12
CA THR A 9 11.22 -3.03 -6.61
C THR A 9 11.03 -2.09 -5.43
N PRO A 10 9.91 -1.40 -5.34
CA PRO A 10 9.66 -0.55 -4.18
C PRO A 10 9.70 -1.35 -2.88
N THR A 11 10.10 -0.71 -1.81
CA THR A 11 10.20 -1.39 -0.52
C THR A 11 8.84 -1.59 0.13
N ARG A 12 7.84 -0.81 -0.26
CA ARG A 12 6.56 -0.79 0.43
C ARG A 12 5.91 -2.17 0.56
N PRO A 13 5.84 -2.99 -0.50
CA PRO A 13 5.22 -4.32 -0.34
C PRO A 13 5.94 -5.19 0.68
N TYR A 14 7.26 -5.12 0.71
CA TYR A 14 8.05 -5.92 1.64
C TYR A 14 7.82 -5.47 3.07
N LEU A 15 7.81 -4.15 3.29
CA LEU A 15 7.60 -3.60 4.62
C LEU A 15 6.18 -3.87 5.10
N ALA A 16 5.21 -3.76 4.21
CA ALA A 16 3.82 -4.02 4.58
C ALA A 16 3.63 -5.47 5.01
N ARG A 17 4.24 -6.42 4.28
CA ARG A 17 4.14 -7.83 4.66
C ARG A 17 4.79 -8.07 6.02
N ALA A 18 5.94 -7.44 6.28
CA ALA A 18 6.63 -7.62 7.55
C ALA A 18 5.82 -7.06 8.71
N ILE A 19 5.24 -5.88 8.53
CA ILE A 19 4.45 -5.26 9.59
C ILE A 19 3.16 -6.04 9.81
N TYR A 20 2.54 -6.52 8.75
CA TYR A 20 1.35 -7.36 8.89
C TYR A 20 1.67 -8.57 9.77
N GLU A 21 2.78 -9.23 9.48
CA GLU A 21 3.18 -10.41 10.25
C GLU A 21 3.45 -10.04 11.71
N TRP A 22 4.14 -8.93 11.93
CA TRP A 22 4.44 -8.48 13.28
C TRP A 22 3.17 -8.22 14.08
N ILE A 23 2.19 -7.55 13.45
CA ILE A 23 0.93 -7.25 14.12
C ILE A 23 0.20 -8.54 14.50
N CYS A 24 0.11 -9.47 13.55
CA CYS A 24 -0.59 -10.73 13.79
C CYS A 24 0.13 -11.58 14.83
N ASP A 25 1.46 -11.59 14.81
CA ASP A 25 2.24 -12.37 15.76
C ASP A 25 2.06 -11.86 17.19
N ASN A 26 1.71 -10.60 17.34
CA ASN A 26 1.46 -10.01 18.65
C ASN A 26 -0.02 -9.99 19.00
N GLN A 27 -0.84 -10.68 18.21
CA GLN A 27 -2.28 -10.81 18.46
C GLN A 27 -2.99 -9.47 18.45
N LEU A 28 -2.46 -8.56 17.67
CA LEU A 28 -3.09 -7.26 17.43
C LEU A 28 -3.87 -7.33 16.11
N THR A 29 -4.63 -6.30 15.84
CA THR A 29 -5.51 -6.28 14.68
C THR A 29 -4.91 -5.42 13.57
N PRO A 30 -4.55 -6.00 12.42
CA PRO A 30 -3.96 -5.21 11.34
C PRO A 30 -5.02 -4.43 10.58
N TYR A 31 -4.86 -3.11 10.55
CA TYR A 31 -5.71 -2.20 9.80
C TYR A 31 -4.89 -1.62 8.64
N LEU A 32 -5.56 -1.46 7.50
CA LEU A 32 -5.00 -0.74 6.37
C LEU A 32 -5.68 0.61 6.26
N LEU A 33 -4.90 1.66 6.03
CA LEU A 33 -5.43 2.97 5.64
C LEU A 33 -5.15 3.12 4.15
N VAL A 34 -6.19 3.37 3.39
CA VAL A 34 -6.14 3.30 1.93
C VAL A 34 -6.64 4.60 1.32
N ASP A 35 -5.92 5.09 0.32
CA ASP A 35 -6.35 6.21 -0.51
C ASP A 35 -7.24 5.67 -1.63
N ALA A 36 -8.55 5.78 -1.45
CA ALA A 36 -9.50 5.21 -2.38
C ALA A 36 -9.58 5.97 -3.70
N THR A 37 -8.88 7.09 -3.82
CA THR A 37 -8.88 7.85 -5.07
C THR A 37 -7.85 7.35 -6.07
N GLN A 38 -6.97 6.45 -5.66
CA GLN A 38 -5.95 5.94 -6.56
C GLN A 38 -6.55 5.00 -7.59
N PRO A 39 -6.00 5.01 -8.82
CA PRO A 39 -6.52 4.13 -9.87
C PRO A 39 -6.40 2.66 -9.49
N ASN A 40 -7.33 1.88 -9.97
CA ASN A 40 -7.36 0.42 -9.79
C ASN A 40 -7.63 -0.02 -8.36
N THR A 41 -7.99 0.90 -7.49
CA THR A 41 -8.36 0.56 -6.12
C THR A 41 -9.82 0.13 -6.09
N ASN A 42 -10.08 -1.07 -5.60
CA ASN A 42 -11.43 -1.59 -5.52
C ASN A 42 -11.81 -1.80 -4.07
N VAL A 43 -12.59 -0.88 -3.53
CA VAL A 43 -13.07 -0.92 -2.15
C VAL A 43 -14.53 -0.49 -2.13
N PRO A 44 -15.29 -0.85 -1.07
CA PRO A 44 -16.72 -0.47 -1.04
C PRO A 44 -16.86 1.04 -0.89
N ALA A 45 -17.42 1.66 -1.92
CA ALA A 45 -17.50 3.13 -2.01
C ALA A 45 -18.31 3.72 -0.87
N GLN A 46 -19.31 3.00 -0.37
CA GLN A 46 -20.17 3.55 0.69
C GLN A 46 -19.45 3.70 2.03
N PHE A 47 -18.28 3.10 2.18
CA PHE A 47 -17.49 3.25 3.39
C PHE A 47 -16.29 4.16 3.23
N VAL A 48 -16.12 4.73 2.03
CA VAL A 48 -15.05 5.71 1.79
C VAL A 48 -15.47 7.05 2.38
N LYS A 49 -14.54 7.69 3.10
CA LYS A 49 -14.79 8.99 3.70
C LYS A 49 -13.60 9.89 3.40
N ASP A 50 -13.85 11.02 2.79
CA ASP A 50 -12.80 11.97 2.42
C ASP A 50 -11.72 11.32 1.55
N GLY A 51 -12.14 10.42 0.65
CA GLY A 51 -11.23 9.74 -0.25
C GLY A 51 -10.44 8.62 0.38
N GLN A 52 -10.70 8.28 1.63
CA GLN A 52 -9.94 7.25 2.34
C GLN A 52 -10.86 6.20 2.93
N ILE A 53 -10.32 5.03 3.17
CA ILE A 53 -11.04 3.96 3.83
C ILE A 53 -10.07 3.20 4.75
N VAL A 54 -10.58 2.74 5.87
CA VAL A 54 -9.83 1.88 6.79
C VAL A 54 -10.40 0.47 6.69
N LEU A 55 -9.52 -0.50 6.48
CA LEU A 55 -9.92 -1.89 6.27
C LEU A 55 -9.32 -2.77 7.35
N ASN A 56 -10.16 -3.61 7.95
CA ASN A 56 -9.71 -4.59 8.94
C ASN A 56 -9.26 -5.83 8.18
N THR A 57 -7.98 -6.18 8.29
CA THR A 57 -7.44 -7.33 7.58
C THR A 57 -7.00 -8.45 8.52
N ALA A 58 -7.57 -8.49 9.72
CA ALA A 58 -7.28 -9.60 10.64
C ALA A 58 -7.63 -10.93 9.97
N PRO A 59 -6.89 -11.99 10.28
CA PRO A 59 -7.14 -13.28 9.61
C PRO A 59 -8.57 -13.78 9.75
N HIS A 60 -9.23 -13.47 10.87
CA HIS A 60 -10.62 -13.91 11.07
C HIS A 60 -11.63 -13.00 10.34
N ALA A 61 -11.19 -11.86 9.84
CA ALA A 61 -12.08 -10.88 9.22
C ALA A 61 -12.06 -10.97 7.70
N VAL A 62 -11.06 -11.62 7.12
CA VAL A 62 -10.90 -11.66 5.67
C VAL A 62 -10.68 -13.08 5.19
N HIS A 63 -10.89 -13.28 3.89
CA HIS A 63 -10.65 -14.57 3.23
C HIS A 63 -9.69 -14.37 2.07
N GLN A 64 -8.80 -15.33 1.89
CA GLN A 64 -7.91 -15.36 0.72
C GLN A 64 -7.06 -14.11 0.62
N LEU A 65 -6.48 -13.70 1.74
CA LEU A 65 -5.58 -12.55 1.76
C LEU A 65 -4.33 -12.87 0.97
N HIS A 66 -4.00 -12.00 0.06
CA HIS A 66 -2.83 -12.15 -0.79
C HIS A 66 -2.11 -10.80 -0.88
N MET A 67 -0.81 -10.81 -0.55
CA MET A 67 0.03 -9.61 -0.63
C MET A 67 1.22 -9.94 -1.51
N ASP A 68 1.16 -9.55 -2.77
CA ASP A 68 2.32 -9.68 -3.64
C ASP A 68 3.06 -8.35 -3.71
N ASN A 69 3.86 -8.13 -4.75
CA ASN A 69 4.61 -6.89 -4.85
C ASN A 69 3.81 -5.76 -5.51
N GLN A 70 2.58 -6.03 -5.92
CA GLN A 70 1.77 -5.04 -6.61
C GLN A 70 0.60 -4.57 -5.80
N ALA A 71 -0.03 -5.47 -5.05
CA ALA A 71 -1.27 -5.13 -4.38
C ALA A 71 -1.56 -6.07 -3.23
N ILE A 72 -2.51 -5.64 -2.41
CA ILE A 72 -3.12 -6.47 -1.37
C ILE A 72 -4.52 -6.77 -1.84
N SER A 73 -4.90 -8.04 -1.86
CA SER A 73 -6.24 -8.44 -2.25
C SER A 73 -6.82 -9.43 -1.25
N PHE A 74 -8.11 -9.38 -1.08
CA PHE A 74 -8.81 -10.28 -0.18
C PHE A 74 -10.32 -10.13 -0.41
N SER A 75 -11.07 -11.01 0.25
CA SER A 75 -12.52 -10.93 0.29
C SER A 75 -12.95 -10.69 1.73
N ALA A 76 -13.94 -9.85 1.94
CA ALA A 76 -14.45 -9.56 3.27
C ALA A 76 -15.91 -9.15 3.17
N ARG A 77 -16.60 -9.19 4.30
CA ARG A 77 -18.01 -8.78 4.33
C ARG A 77 -18.11 -7.36 4.82
N PHE A 78 -18.90 -6.58 4.11
CA PHE A 78 -19.20 -5.20 4.46
C PHE A 78 -20.70 -5.06 4.48
N GLY A 79 -21.26 -4.78 5.66
CA GLY A 79 -22.72 -4.71 5.79
C GLY A 79 -23.39 -6.02 5.45
N GLY A 80 -22.72 -7.14 5.71
CA GLY A 80 -23.27 -8.45 5.41
C GLY A 80 -23.07 -8.93 3.99
N VAL A 81 -22.46 -8.13 3.11
CA VAL A 81 -22.26 -8.46 1.71
C VAL A 81 -20.80 -8.72 1.45
N ALA A 82 -20.49 -9.86 0.82
CA ALA A 82 -19.12 -10.20 0.48
C ALA A 82 -18.62 -9.30 -0.64
N GLN A 83 -17.43 -8.74 -0.45
CA GLN A 83 -16.80 -7.84 -1.42
C GLN A 83 -15.40 -8.32 -1.70
N ASN A 84 -14.98 -8.21 -2.95
CA ASN A 84 -13.61 -8.46 -3.33
C ASN A 84 -12.85 -7.14 -3.29
N ILE A 85 -11.80 -7.10 -2.49
CA ILE A 85 -11.03 -5.90 -2.24
C ILE A 85 -9.69 -6.00 -2.96
N TYR A 86 -9.29 -4.91 -3.59
CA TYR A 86 -8.01 -4.84 -4.27
C TYR A 86 -7.38 -3.49 -3.98
N VAL A 87 -6.21 -3.49 -3.34
CA VAL A 87 -5.52 -2.28 -2.92
C VAL A 87 -4.12 -2.29 -3.52
N PRO A 88 -3.89 -1.54 -4.60
CA PRO A 88 -2.53 -1.38 -5.11
C PRO A 88 -1.66 -0.74 -4.04
N PHE A 89 -0.38 -1.10 -4.00
CA PHE A 89 0.48 -0.52 -2.96
C PHE A 89 0.63 0.99 -3.10
N ALA A 90 0.43 1.55 -4.30
CA ALA A 90 0.41 3.00 -4.45
C ALA A 90 -0.74 3.64 -3.67
N ALA A 91 -1.80 2.89 -3.39
CA ALA A 91 -2.94 3.39 -2.64
C ALA A 91 -2.82 3.15 -1.14
N LEU A 92 -1.84 2.36 -0.71
CA LEU A 92 -1.70 2.03 0.71
C LEU A 92 -1.00 3.18 1.42
N ILE A 93 -1.73 3.86 2.30
CA ILE A 93 -1.17 4.96 3.08
C ILE A 93 -0.44 4.41 4.30
N GLY A 94 -0.99 3.37 4.90
CA GLY A 94 -0.35 2.81 6.08
C GLY A 94 -0.93 1.47 6.47
N ILE A 95 -0.19 0.77 7.31
CA ILE A 95 -0.62 -0.48 7.92
C ILE A 95 -0.22 -0.41 9.39
N TYR A 96 -1.18 -0.63 10.27
CA TYR A 96 -0.97 -0.39 11.68
C TYR A 96 -1.89 -1.26 12.54
N ALA A 97 -1.51 -1.41 13.80
CA ALA A 97 -2.32 -2.15 14.75
C ALA A 97 -3.42 -1.24 15.29
N ARG A 98 -4.65 -1.73 15.22
CA ARG A 98 -5.80 -0.95 15.72
C ARG A 98 -5.61 -0.58 17.19
N GLU A 99 -5.04 -1.48 17.98
CA GLU A 99 -5.00 -1.34 19.43
C GLU A 99 -4.09 -0.23 19.93
N ASN A 100 -3.00 0.03 19.21
CA ASN A 100 -2.01 1.01 19.68
C ASN A 100 -1.51 1.94 18.59
N GLY A 101 -1.96 1.75 17.35
CA GLY A 101 -1.55 2.61 16.24
C GLY A 101 -0.14 2.37 15.73
N GLN A 102 0.56 1.38 16.25
CA GLN A 102 1.92 1.12 15.80
C GLN A 102 1.93 0.44 14.44
N GLY A 103 2.83 0.88 13.60
CA GLY A 103 2.95 0.34 12.27
C GLY A 103 3.76 1.28 11.39
N LEU A 104 3.49 1.24 10.11
CA LEU A 104 4.17 2.08 9.14
C LEU A 104 3.17 2.89 8.35
N PHE A 105 3.50 4.16 8.15
CA PHE A 105 2.78 5.03 7.25
C PHE A 105 3.76 5.46 6.16
N PHE A 106 3.35 5.38 4.92
CA PHE A 106 4.25 5.46 3.79
C PHE A 106 4.23 6.85 3.17
N ASP A 107 5.37 7.21 2.59
CA ASP A 107 5.49 8.49 1.93
C ASP A 107 4.84 8.39 0.56
N ALA A 108 3.89 9.28 0.29
CA ALA A 108 3.18 9.28 -0.98
C ALA A 108 4.14 9.44 -2.15
N SER A 109 5.26 10.11 -1.94
CA SER A 109 6.18 10.37 -3.04
C SER A 109 6.86 9.12 -3.55
N GLU A 110 6.87 8.05 -2.79
CA GLU A 110 7.52 6.82 -3.25
C GLU A 110 6.93 6.33 -4.55
N TYR A 111 5.60 6.32 -4.66
CA TYR A 111 4.93 5.86 -5.87
C TYR A 111 4.62 6.99 -6.82
N ALA A 112 4.69 8.22 -6.38
CA ALA A 112 4.48 9.35 -7.26
C ALA A 112 5.60 9.46 -8.31
N ASN A 113 6.79 8.97 -7.98
CA ASN A 113 7.92 8.98 -8.88
C ASN A 113 7.93 7.78 -9.83
N ILE A 114 7.01 6.87 -9.65
CA ILE A 114 6.88 5.73 -10.54
C ILE A 114 5.64 5.97 -11.36
N ASN A 115 5.84 6.21 -12.63
CA ASN A 115 4.71 6.50 -13.48
C ASN A 115 4.49 5.33 -14.42
N PRO A 116 3.54 4.47 -14.13
CA PRO A 116 3.34 3.27 -14.94
C PRO A 116 2.84 3.58 -16.33
N THR A 117 2.31 4.77 -16.54
CA THR A 117 1.85 5.10 -17.87
C THR A 117 2.91 5.71 -18.72
N THR A 118 4.03 6.10 -18.12
CA THR A 118 5.04 6.78 -18.84
C THR A 118 6.10 5.93 -19.11
N GLU A 119 6.30 5.91 -19.77
CA GLU A 119 7.32 5.38 -19.83
C GLU A 119 8.18 6.33 -19.85
N GLN A 120 8.31 7.05 -19.43
CA GLN A 120 8.75 8.06 -19.24
C GLN A 120 9.60 8.49 -18.80
N PRO A 121 10.12 8.83 -19.32
CA PRO A 121 10.97 9.23 -18.96
C PRO A 121 11.43 10.09 -18.24
N GLU A 122 11.74 10.27 -18.30
CA GLU A 122 12.25 10.79 -17.81
C GLU A 122 12.84 11.23 -17.25
N PRO A 123 13.24 11.54 -17.38
CA PRO A 123 13.84 11.86 -16.79
C PRO A 123 14.35 12.43 -16.10
N GLU A 124 14.62 12.50 -15.83
CA GLU A 124 15.02 12.84 -15.23
C GLU A 124 15.20 13.20 -14.37
N THR A 125 15.52 13.42 -14.23
CA THR A 125 15.69 13.56 -13.39
C THR A 125 15.84 13.68 -12.50
N PRO A 126 16.14 13.90 -12.26
CA PRO A 126 16.29 13.82 -11.35
C PRO A 126 16.32 13.99 -10.47
N LYS A 127 16.66 14.14 -10.24
CA LYS A 127 16.81 13.95 -9.75
C LYS A 127 16.80 13.98 -8.87
N LYS A 128 17.02 14.09 -8.47
CA LYS A 128 17.23 13.83 -8.06
C LYS A 128 17.18 13.62 -7.36
N LYS A 129 17.39 13.68 -6.88
CA LYS A 129 17.57 13.21 -6.62
C LYS A 129 17.56 12.91 -5.93
N SER A 130 17.94 13.08 -5.41
CA SER A 130 18.13 12.52 -5.15
C SER A 130 18.17 12.39 -4.58
N SER A 131 18.40 12.44 -4.02
CA SER A 131 18.69 11.91 -3.90
C SER A 131 18.83 11.65 -3.42
N LEU A 132 19.09 11.65 -2.90
CA LEU A 132 19.50 11.05 -2.94
C LEU A 132 19.60 10.82 -2.62
N ARG A 133 19.54 10.67 -2.04
CA ARG A 133 19.87 10.22 -2.26
C ARG A 133 19.99 9.79 -1.93
N ILE A 134 20.08 9.93 -1.48
CA ILE A 134 20.41 9.34 -1.64
C ILE A 134 20.56 9.50 -1.68
N VAL A 135 20.49 9.70 -1.40
CA VAL A 135 20.61 9.55 -1.97
C VAL A 135 20.61 9.67 -2.11
N ASP A 136 20.85 10.14 -1.76
CA ASP A 136 20.94 10.06 -2.41
C ASP A 136 20.95 10.09 -2.56
#